data_7eb172db4585205b9d9d3184ed388861
#
_entry.id   7eb172db4585205b9d9d3184ed388861
#
_cell.length_a   1.000
_cell.length_b   1.000
_cell.length_c   1.000
_cell.angle_alpha   90.00
_cell.angle_beta   90.00
_cell.angle_gamma   90.00
#
_symmetry.space_group_name_H-M   'P 1'
#
loop_
_entity.id
_entity.type
_entity.pdbx_description
1 polymer ?
#
loop_
_entity_poly.entity_id
_entity_poly.type
_entity_poly.pdbx_seq_one_letter_code
_entity_poly.pdbx_strand_id
1 'polypeptide(L)'
;MSQVSSSGVTKARSAVTIGAFTAVYFVLMWCSAMLGFFGPAFMFVGGIVGLLLNGPVIMLMLVRSRMFGTMTIMAGIVAFFMVVTGHAWVTVPVALILGFLADLIAHSGGYLSAPRNIAAYMLFSLWGIGPLAPIFFAPDSYYADVASQMGQDYADGMRALFSPAVISVWVVVTMIVACLGGLIGRFLLRKHFAKAGVA
;
A
#
# COMPACT_ATOMS: atom_id res chain seq x y z
N MET A 1 21.30 -21.50 -28.98
CA MET A 1 20.72 -21.91 -27.67
C MET A 1 21.00 -20.96 -26.48
N SER A 2 21.50 -19.73 -26.68
CA SER A 2 21.90 -18.82 -25.57
C SER A 2 20.89 -17.70 -25.21
N GLN A 3 19.80 -17.55 -25.93
CA GLN A 3 18.82 -16.46 -25.65
C GLN A 3 17.79 -16.77 -24.55
N VAL A 4 17.57 -18.04 -24.21
CA VAL A 4 16.62 -18.44 -23.15
C VAL A 4 17.15 -18.14 -21.74
N SER A 5 18.47 -18.08 -21.57
CA SER A 5 19.13 -17.87 -20.28
C SER A 5 19.02 -16.40 -19.76
N SER A 6 19.11 -15.40 -20.63
CA SER A 6 19.14 -13.99 -20.23
C SER A 6 17.78 -13.45 -19.76
N SER A 7 16.69 -13.86 -20.41
CA SER A 7 15.32 -13.42 -20.02
C SER A 7 14.89 -14.01 -18.69
N GLY A 8 15.28 -15.24 -18.38
CA GLY A 8 15.00 -15.90 -17.11
C GLY A 8 15.71 -15.25 -15.92
N VAL A 9 16.96 -14.88 -16.09
CA VAL A 9 17.76 -14.18 -15.05
C VAL A 9 17.17 -12.80 -14.75
N THR A 10 16.71 -12.08 -15.77
CA THR A 10 16.11 -10.74 -15.59
C THR A 10 14.78 -10.85 -14.81
N LYS A 11 13.92 -11.83 -15.14
CA LYS A 11 12.66 -12.06 -14.40
C LYS A 11 12.90 -12.47 -12.95
N ALA A 12 13.86 -13.36 -12.71
CA ALA A 12 14.22 -13.77 -11.36
C ALA A 12 14.73 -12.60 -10.50
N ARG A 13 15.57 -11.72 -11.06
CA ARG A 13 16.02 -10.50 -10.37
C ARG A 13 14.86 -9.56 -10.04
N SER A 14 13.92 -9.37 -10.96
CA SER A 14 12.73 -8.53 -10.71
C SER A 14 11.86 -9.13 -9.62
N ALA A 15 11.63 -10.44 -9.60
CA ALA A 15 10.86 -11.11 -8.56
C ALA A 15 11.50 -10.96 -7.18
N VAL A 16 12.81 -11.15 -7.05
CA VAL A 16 13.55 -10.92 -5.80
C VAL A 16 13.44 -9.45 -5.37
N THR A 17 13.56 -8.51 -6.31
CA THR A 17 13.38 -7.08 -6.03
C THR A 17 11.99 -6.80 -5.49
N ILE A 18 10.94 -7.30 -6.13
CA ILE A 18 9.54 -7.12 -5.68
C ILE A 18 9.37 -7.70 -4.28
N GLY A 19 9.84 -8.92 -4.03
CA GLY A 19 9.75 -9.56 -2.71
C GLY A 19 10.44 -8.76 -1.61
N ALA A 20 11.66 -8.28 -1.86
CA ALA A 20 12.41 -7.49 -0.90
C ALA A 20 11.71 -6.15 -0.59
N PHE A 21 11.25 -5.43 -1.62
CA PHE A 21 10.53 -4.17 -1.41
C PHE A 21 9.15 -4.38 -0.77
N THR A 22 8.46 -5.48 -1.08
CA THR A 22 7.19 -5.85 -0.42
C THR A 22 7.42 -6.09 1.08
N ALA A 23 8.51 -6.77 1.45
CA ALA A 23 8.85 -6.99 2.86
C ALA A 23 9.12 -5.65 3.58
N VAL A 24 9.90 -4.75 2.98
CA VAL A 24 10.16 -3.42 3.55
C VAL A 24 8.86 -2.62 3.68
N TYR A 25 8.03 -2.60 2.64
CA TYR A 25 6.73 -1.96 2.65
C TYR A 25 5.87 -2.48 3.80
N PHE A 26 5.77 -3.81 3.93
CA PHE A 26 4.95 -4.46 4.95
C PHE A 26 5.43 -4.10 6.36
N VAL A 27 6.74 -4.15 6.62
CA VAL A 27 7.31 -3.78 7.92
C VAL A 27 7.00 -2.33 8.27
N LEU A 28 7.22 -1.39 7.35
CA LEU A 28 6.94 0.03 7.60
C LEU A 28 5.45 0.29 7.82
N MET A 29 4.59 -0.34 7.01
CA MET A 29 3.14 -0.28 7.16
C MET A 29 2.72 -0.83 8.53
N TRP A 30 3.21 -2.02 8.90
CA TRP A 30 2.85 -2.68 10.15
C TRP A 30 3.30 -1.87 11.38
N CYS A 31 4.56 -1.42 11.39
CA CYS A 31 5.06 -0.57 12.47
C CYS A 31 4.26 0.73 12.61
N SER A 32 3.87 1.34 11.49
CA SER A 32 3.04 2.55 11.51
C SER A 32 1.62 2.26 12.01
N ALA A 33 1.04 1.12 11.63
CA ALA A 33 -0.30 0.70 12.06
C ALA A 33 -0.36 0.41 13.57
N MET A 34 0.77 0.04 14.22
CA MET A 34 0.83 -0.17 15.67
C MET A 34 0.47 1.08 16.46
N LEU A 35 0.54 2.27 15.87
CA LEU A 35 0.04 3.49 16.52
C LEU A 35 -1.47 3.38 16.84
N GLY A 36 -2.22 2.59 16.08
CA GLY A 36 -3.64 2.33 16.35
C GLY A 36 -3.93 1.68 17.71
N PHE A 37 -2.95 1.01 18.33
CA PHE A 37 -3.12 0.47 19.68
C PHE A 37 -3.30 1.55 20.77
N PHE A 38 -2.88 2.78 20.50
CA PHE A 38 -3.12 3.92 21.42
C PHE A 38 -4.55 4.47 21.33
N GLY A 39 -5.36 3.99 20.40
CA GLY A 39 -6.76 4.35 20.22
C GLY A 39 -7.15 4.54 18.76
N PRO A 40 -8.46 4.52 18.44
CA PRO A 40 -8.96 4.57 17.05
C PRO A 40 -8.49 5.78 16.24
N ALA A 41 -8.36 6.96 16.86
CA ALA A 41 -7.87 8.16 16.18
C ALA A 41 -6.41 8.01 15.71
N PHE A 42 -5.59 7.25 16.42
CA PHE A 42 -4.20 7.01 16.06
C PHE A 42 -4.04 6.09 14.84
N MET A 43 -5.10 5.37 14.42
CA MET A 43 -5.10 4.64 13.15
C MET A 43 -4.88 5.59 11.96
N PHE A 44 -5.49 6.78 11.98
CA PHE A 44 -5.26 7.80 10.94
C PHE A 44 -3.83 8.33 10.97
N VAL A 45 -3.29 8.57 12.16
CA VAL A 45 -1.89 9.00 12.32
C VAL A 45 -0.94 7.93 11.77
N GLY A 46 -1.15 6.67 12.14
CA GLY A 46 -0.40 5.53 11.63
C GLY A 46 -0.49 5.41 10.11
N GLY A 47 -1.69 5.59 9.55
CA GLY A 47 -1.90 5.60 8.11
C GLY A 47 -1.12 6.70 7.41
N ILE A 48 -1.15 7.94 7.92
CA ILE A 48 -0.36 9.06 7.38
C ILE A 48 1.14 8.75 7.41
N VAL A 49 1.65 8.32 8.55
CA VAL A 49 3.08 7.97 8.70
C VAL A 49 3.47 6.84 7.74
N GLY A 50 2.66 5.78 7.68
CA GLY A 50 2.89 4.64 6.78
C GLY A 50 2.92 5.04 5.30
N LEU A 51 2.01 5.90 4.86
CA LEU A 51 1.96 6.41 3.50
C LEU A 51 3.19 7.26 3.15
N LEU A 52 3.62 8.14 4.05
CA LEU A 52 4.81 8.97 3.82
C LEU A 52 6.09 8.13 3.75
N LEU A 53 6.25 7.15 4.64
CA LEU A 53 7.43 6.28 4.68
C LEU A 53 7.47 5.32 3.48
N ASN A 54 6.33 4.82 3.03
CA ASN A 54 6.26 3.86 1.92
C ASN A 54 6.33 4.51 0.53
N GLY A 55 6.12 5.81 0.41
CA GLY A 55 6.28 6.51 -0.86
C GLY A 55 7.65 6.29 -1.51
N PRO A 56 8.77 6.56 -0.82
CA PRO A 56 10.12 6.25 -1.32
C PRO A 56 10.33 4.79 -1.70
N VAL A 57 9.79 3.85 -0.92
CA VAL A 57 9.89 2.41 -1.16
C VAL A 57 9.24 2.04 -2.49
N ILE A 58 8.00 2.50 -2.71
CA ILE A 58 7.26 2.25 -3.95
C ILE A 58 7.93 2.90 -5.15
N MET A 59 8.34 4.17 -5.03
CA MET A 59 9.01 4.86 -6.13
C MET A 59 10.29 4.13 -6.55
N LEU A 60 11.08 3.67 -5.60
CA LEU A 60 12.32 2.93 -5.87
C LEU A 60 12.03 1.54 -6.45
N MET A 61 11.02 0.83 -5.92
CA MET A 61 10.60 -0.48 -6.41
C MET A 61 10.20 -0.42 -7.89
N LEU A 62 9.34 0.53 -8.27
CA LEU A 62 8.86 0.68 -9.64
C LEU A 62 9.99 0.94 -10.64
N VAL A 63 10.91 1.85 -10.29
CA VAL A 63 12.07 2.18 -11.14
C VAL A 63 13.02 1.00 -11.28
N ARG A 64 13.15 0.15 -10.26
CA ARG A 64 14.08 -1.00 -10.26
C ARG A 64 13.49 -2.26 -10.89
N SER A 65 12.23 -2.57 -10.60
CA SER A 65 11.59 -3.79 -11.11
C SER A 65 11.24 -3.68 -12.60
N ARG A 66 10.68 -2.53 -13.02
CA ARG A 66 10.18 -2.24 -14.38
C ARG A 66 9.36 -3.39 -14.98
N MET A 67 8.63 -4.10 -14.15
CA MET A 67 7.88 -5.28 -14.54
C MET A 67 6.39 -5.05 -14.32
N PHE A 68 5.58 -5.39 -15.33
CA PHE A 68 4.13 -5.39 -15.16
C PHE A 68 3.73 -6.43 -14.11
N GLY A 69 2.77 -6.10 -13.27
CA GLY A 69 2.37 -6.94 -12.15
C GLY A 69 3.08 -6.63 -10.83
N THR A 70 4.05 -5.71 -10.81
CA THR A 70 4.80 -5.35 -9.59
C THR A 70 3.89 -4.91 -8.46
N MET A 71 2.94 -4.00 -8.73
CA MET A 71 1.98 -3.51 -7.73
C MET A 71 0.93 -4.56 -7.41
N THR A 72 0.49 -5.33 -8.39
CA THR A 72 -0.48 -6.42 -8.22
C THR A 72 0.06 -7.53 -7.32
N ILE A 73 1.29 -7.97 -7.56
CA ILE A 73 1.95 -9.00 -6.75
C ILE A 73 2.11 -8.51 -5.31
N MET A 74 2.59 -7.28 -5.14
CA MET A 74 2.72 -6.67 -3.83
C MET A 74 1.37 -6.57 -3.11
N ALA A 75 0.32 -6.10 -3.81
CA ALA A 75 -1.05 -6.03 -3.29
C ALA A 75 -1.54 -7.39 -2.80
N GLY A 76 -1.35 -8.44 -3.62
CA GLY A 76 -1.75 -9.80 -3.28
C GLY A 76 -1.05 -10.34 -2.03
N ILE A 77 0.27 -10.14 -1.93
CA ILE A 77 1.05 -10.57 -0.76
C ILE A 77 0.58 -9.84 0.50
N VAL A 78 0.48 -8.51 0.44
CA VAL A 78 0.07 -7.70 1.59
C VAL A 78 -1.36 -8.04 2.02
N ALA A 79 -2.30 -8.14 1.08
CA ALA A 79 -3.69 -8.48 1.37
C ALA A 79 -3.84 -9.90 1.95
N PHE A 80 -3.04 -10.87 1.47
CA PHE A 80 -3.00 -12.21 2.04
C PHE A 80 -2.60 -12.17 3.53
N PHE A 81 -1.53 -11.46 3.86
CA PHE A 81 -1.12 -11.31 5.26
C PHE A 81 -2.17 -10.59 6.10
N MET A 82 -2.85 -9.57 5.55
CA MET A 82 -3.94 -8.89 6.26
C MET A 82 -5.08 -9.86 6.61
N VAL A 83 -5.48 -10.73 5.70
CA VAL A 83 -6.52 -11.74 5.98
C VAL A 83 -6.05 -12.76 7.02
N VAL A 84 -4.80 -13.24 6.93
CA VAL A 84 -4.22 -14.16 7.93
C VAL A 84 -4.18 -13.53 9.33
N THR A 85 -4.03 -12.21 9.41
CA THR A 85 -4.05 -11.45 10.68
C THR A 85 -5.45 -11.02 11.13
N GLY A 86 -6.52 -11.56 10.53
CA GLY A 86 -7.90 -11.37 10.98
C GLY A 86 -8.67 -10.25 10.28
N HIS A 87 -8.11 -9.63 9.23
CA HIS A 87 -8.83 -8.61 8.47
C HIS A 87 -9.81 -9.25 7.47
N ALA A 88 -10.82 -8.49 7.07
CA ALA A 88 -11.87 -8.96 6.17
C ALA A 88 -11.31 -9.47 4.84
N TRP A 89 -11.80 -10.62 4.38
CA TRP A 89 -11.39 -11.26 3.12
C TRP A 89 -11.59 -10.37 1.88
N VAL A 90 -12.56 -9.46 1.93
CA VAL A 90 -12.83 -8.47 0.85
C VAL A 90 -11.61 -7.58 0.57
N THR A 91 -10.66 -7.49 1.51
CA THR A 91 -9.38 -6.81 1.31
C THR A 91 -8.61 -7.36 0.11
N VAL A 92 -8.69 -8.66 -0.14
CA VAL A 92 -7.94 -9.32 -1.25
C VAL A 92 -8.41 -8.83 -2.62
N PRO A 93 -9.69 -8.95 -3.01
CA PRO A 93 -10.12 -8.47 -4.32
C PRO A 93 -9.94 -6.95 -4.48
N VAL A 94 -10.18 -6.16 -3.43
CA VAL A 94 -9.96 -4.71 -3.47
C VAL A 94 -8.48 -4.40 -3.74
N ALA A 95 -7.56 -5.02 -3.02
CA ALA A 95 -6.14 -4.79 -3.19
C ALA A 95 -5.65 -5.24 -4.59
N LEU A 96 -6.09 -6.40 -5.07
CA LEU A 96 -5.70 -6.90 -6.39
C LEU A 96 -6.19 -5.99 -7.53
N ILE A 97 -7.44 -5.52 -7.46
CA ILE A 97 -7.99 -4.60 -8.46
C ILE A 97 -7.20 -3.28 -8.47
N LEU A 98 -6.97 -2.68 -7.29
CA LEU A 98 -6.24 -1.43 -7.18
C LEU A 98 -4.77 -1.59 -7.56
N GLY A 99 -4.14 -2.71 -7.19
CA GLY A 99 -2.78 -3.05 -7.61
C GLY A 99 -2.66 -3.20 -9.13
N PHE A 100 -3.61 -3.89 -9.77
CA PHE A 100 -3.65 -4.04 -11.22
C PHE A 100 -3.84 -2.70 -11.96
N LEU A 101 -4.77 -1.87 -11.50
CA LEU A 101 -4.98 -0.54 -12.07
C LEU A 101 -3.76 0.37 -11.87
N ALA A 102 -3.09 0.27 -10.73
CA ALA A 102 -1.84 0.98 -10.47
C ALA A 102 -0.71 0.50 -11.41
N ASP A 103 -0.62 -0.81 -11.67
CA ASP A 103 0.32 -1.35 -12.66
C ASP A 103 0.07 -0.80 -14.07
N LEU A 104 -1.19 -0.67 -14.50
CA LEU A 104 -1.53 -0.07 -15.80
C LEU A 104 -1.03 1.37 -15.89
N ILE A 105 -1.23 2.17 -14.84
CA ILE A 105 -0.75 3.57 -14.78
C ILE A 105 0.79 3.62 -14.83
N ALA A 106 1.48 2.83 -14.00
CA ALA A 106 2.94 2.81 -13.96
C ALA A 106 3.53 2.31 -15.28
N HIS A 107 2.95 1.25 -15.85
CA HIS A 107 3.35 0.68 -17.14
C HIS A 107 3.23 1.68 -18.28
N SER A 108 2.15 2.47 -18.34
CA SER A 108 1.96 3.51 -19.35
C SER A 108 3.07 4.56 -19.35
N GLY A 109 3.83 4.69 -18.26
CA GLY A 109 5.01 5.56 -18.11
C GLY A 109 6.34 4.84 -18.21
N GLY A 110 6.34 3.54 -18.59
CA GLY A 110 7.55 2.71 -18.64
C GLY A 110 8.25 2.59 -17.28
N TYR A 111 7.51 2.82 -16.18
CA TYR A 111 8.02 2.83 -14.80
C TYR A 111 9.06 3.92 -14.49
N LEU A 112 9.36 4.81 -15.42
CA LEU A 112 10.32 5.90 -15.31
C LEU A 112 9.67 7.27 -15.18
N SER A 113 8.39 7.38 -15.56
CA SER A 113 7.63 8.62 -15.44
C SER A 113 7.24 8.87 -13.98
N ALA A 114 7.91 9.81 -13.31
CA ALA A 114 7.62 10.13 -11.92
C ALA A 114 6.15 10.53 -11.67
N PRO A 115 5.48 11.36 -12.51
CA PRO A 115 4.06 11.67 -12.31
C PRO A 115 3.17 10.43 -12.37
N ARG A 116 3.41 9.51 -13.32
CA ARG A 116 2.63 8.27 -13.45
C ARG A 116 2.88 7.30 -12.30
N ASN A 117 4.13 7.17 -11.85
CA ASN A 117 4.45 6.36 -10.68
C ASN A 117 3.81 6.92 -9.40
N ILE A 118 3.75 8.25 -9.24
CA ILE A 118 3.05 8.90 -8.11
C ILE A 118 1.54 8.62 -8.21
N ALA A 119 0.93 8.78 -9.39
CA ALA A 119 -0.49 8.48 -9.60
C ALA A 119 -0.80 6.99 -9.34
N ALA A 120 0.09 6.08 -9.77
CA ALA A 120 -0.03 4.66 -9.46
C ALA A 120 0.03 4.40 -7.95
N TYR A 121 0.92 5.06 -7.23
CA TYR A 121 1.01 4.95 -5.78
C TYR A 121 -0.23 5.51 -5.07
N MET A 122 -0.75 6.66 -5.50
CA MET A 122 -1.99 7.23 -4.97
C MET A 122 -3.15 6.24 -5.08
N LEU A 123 -3.34 5.66 -6.27
CA LEU A 123 -4.39 4.68 -6.51
C LEU A 123 -4.17 3.39 -5.71
N PHE A 124 -2.95 2.87 -5.72
CA PHE A 124 -2.58 1.70 -4.95
C PHE A 124 -2.89 1.88 -3.46
N SER A 125 -2.57 3.02 -2.89
CA SER A 125 -2.73 3.29 -1.46
C SER A 125 -4.18 3.16 -0.96
N LEU A 126 -5.16 3.21 -1.85
CA LEU A 126 -6.57 3.02 -1.53
C LEU A 126 -6.93 1.57 -1.14
N TRP A 127 -6.02 0.59 -1.35
CA TRP A 127 -6.25 -0.79 -0.89
C TRP A 127 -6.54 -0.87 0.62
N GLY A 128 -6.01 0.08 1.40
CA GLY A 128 -6.25 0.19 2.84
C GLY A 128 -7.71 0.44 3.24
N ILE A 129 -8.60 0.71 2.28
CA ILE A 129 -10.05 0.78 2.50
C ILE A 129 -10.64 -0.64 2.60
N GLY A 130 -9.99 -1.64 1.97
CA GLY A 130 -10.48 -3.02 1.99
C GLY A 130 -10.77 -3.57 3.39
N PRO A 131 -9.86 -3.43 4.37
CA PRO A 131 -10.11 -3.81 5.76
C PRO A 131 -11.30 -3.10 6.42
N LEU A 132 -11.62 -1.88 5.99
CA LEU A 132 -12.72 -1.06 6.51
C LEU A 132 -14.04 -1.26 5.74
N ALA A 133 -14.00 -1.95 4.60
CA ALA A 133 -15.18 -2.14 3.75
C ALA A 133 -16.38 -2.77 4.48
N PRO A 134 -16.23 -3.72 5.43
CA PRO A 134 -17.36 -4.27 6.16
C PRO A 134 -18.20 -3.25 6.94
N ILE A 135 -17.61 -2.09 7.30
CA ILE A 135 -18.36 -1.01 7.98
C ILE A 135 -19.57 -0.55 7.15
N PHE A 136 -19.50 -0.70 5.81
CA PHE A 136 -20.59 -0.25 4.92
C PHE A 136 -21.71 -1.27 4.71
N PHE A 137 -21.45 -2.58 4.90
CA PHE A 137 -22.44 -3.61 4.59
C PHE A 137 -22.71 -4.60 5.74
N ALA A 138 -21.85 -4.67 6.74
CA ALA A 138 -21.97 -5.56 7.90
C ALA A 138 -21.38 -4.91 9.18
N PRO A 139 -21.80 -3.68 9.57
CA PRO A 139 -21.17 -2.94 10.66
C PRO A 139 -21.23 -3.66 12.00
N ASP A 140 -22.34 -4.31 12.31
CA ASP A 140 -22.51 -4.94 13.61
C ASP A 140 -21.57 -6.13 13.81
N SER A 141 -21.40 -6.99 12.80
CA SER A 141 -20.44 -8.07 12.89
C SER A 141 -19.01 -7.56 12.91
N TYR A 142 -18.69 -6.53 12.11
CA TYR A 142 -17.37 -5.91 12.10
C TYR A 142 -16.96 -5.37 13.48
N TYR A 143 -17.84 -4.60 14.12
CA TYR A 143 -17.53 -4.05 15.45
C TYR A 143 -17.58 -5.10 16.56
N ALA A 144 -18.38 -6.18 16.41
CA ALA A 144 -18.30 -7.32 17.32
C ALA A 144 -16.96 -8.05 17.24
N ASP A 145 -16.41 -8.22 16.03
CA ASP A 145 -15.07 -8.78 15.84
C ASP A 145 -13.99 -7.87 16.44
N VAL A 146 -14.09 -6.56 16.24
CA VAL A 146 -13.17 -5.59 16.86
C VAL A 146 -13.25 -5.67 18.38
N ALA A 147 -14.46 -5.72 18.96
CA ALA A 147 -14.66 -5.82 20.40
C ALA A 147 -14.04 -7.11 20.97
N SER A 148 -14.14 -8.22 20.25
CA SER A 148 -13.53 -9.48 20.67
C SER A 148 -12.01 -9.45 20.71
N GLN A 149 -11.37 -8.66 19.85
CA GLN A 149 -9.91 -8.58 19.71
C GLN A 149 -9.28 -7.44 20.55
N MET A 150 -9.96 -6.30 20.62
CA MET A 150 -9.42 -5.05 21.17
C MET A 150 -10.18 -4.54 22.41
N GLY A 151 -11.31 -5.18 22.75
CA GLY A 151 -12.20 -4.78 23.83
C GLY A 151 -13.32 -3.84 23.37
N GLN A 152 -14.39 -3.77 24.20
CA GLN A 152 -15.62 -3.03 23.87
C GLN A 152 -15.37 -1.53 23.75
N ASP A 153 -14.60 -0.93 24.66
CA ASP A 153 -14.32 0.51 24.65
C ASP A 153 -13.62 0.95 23.36
N TYR A 154 -12.72 0.12 22.82
CA TYR A 154 -12.05 0.39 21.55
C TYR A 154 -13.05 0.31 20.39
N ALA A 155 -13.90 -0.72 20.37
CA ALA A 155 -14.90 -0.89 19.32
C ALA A 155 -15.92 0.26 19.32
N ASP A 156 -16.35 0.72 20.48
CA ASP A 156 -17.29 1.86 20.63
C ASP A 156 -16.63 3.16 20.17
N GLY A 157 -15.38 3.40 20.53
CA GLY A 157 -14.60 4.54 20.06
C GLY A 157 -14.39 4.51 18.55
N MET A 158 -14.15 3.32 17.99
CA MET A 158 -14.02 3.13 16.55
C MET A 158 -15.35 3.35 15.84
N ARG A 159 -16.47 2.82 16.36
CA ARG A 159 -17.82 3.02 15.80
C ARG A 159 -18.21 4.51 15.79
N ALA A 160 -17.87 5.26 16.84
CA ALA A 160 -18.14 6.69 16.90
C ALA A 160 -17.32 7.50 15.87
N LEU A 161 -16.09 7.07 15.59
CA LEU A 161 -15.16 7.82 14.73
C LEU A 161 -15.28 7.43 13.25
N PHE A 162 -15.45 6.12 12.93
CA PHE A 162 -15.42 5.60 11.56
C PHE A 162 -16.82 5.61 10.92
N SER A 163 -17.39 6.80 10.74
CA SER A 163 -18.60 6.94 9.92
C SER A 163 -18.28 6.87 8.42
N PRO A 164 -19.26 6.54 7.55
CA PRO A 164 -19.07 6.57 6.09
C PRO A 164 -18.55 7.91 5.58
N ALA A 165 -18.95 9.03 6.20
CA ALA A 165 -18.46 10.37 5.85
C ALA A 165 -16.97 10.52 6.19
N VAL A 166 -16.55 10.09 7.38
CA VAL A 166 -15.12 10.13 7.78
C VAL A 166 -14.28 9.23 6.87
N ILE A 167 -14.75 8.03 6.53
CA ILE A 167 -14.05 7.14 5.61
C ILE A 167 -13.92 7.78 4.23
N SER A 168 -14.96 8.46 3.73
CA SER A 168 -14.89 9.18 2.45
C SER A 168 -13.86 10.30 2.47
N VAL A 169 -13.78 11.08 3.55
CA VAL A 169 -12.73 12.08 3.74
C VAL A 169 -11.35 11.41 3.82
N TRP A 170 -11.26 10.27 4.51
CA TRP A 170 -10.02 9.51 4.62
C TRP A 170 -9.48 9.02 3.27
N VAL A 171 -10.36 8.66 2.33
CA VAL A 171 -9.96 8.36 0.93
C VAL A 171 -9.21 9.53 0.31
N VAL A 172 -9.76 10.74 0.44
CA VAL A 172 -9.13 11.95 -0.11
C VAL A 172 -7.79 12.25 0.59
N VAL A 173 -7.77 12.16 1.92
CA VAL A 173 -6.54 12.33 2.71
C VAL A 173 -5.48 11.32 2.30
N THR A 174 -5.85 10.05 2.14
CA THR A 174 -4.95 8.98 1.67
C THR A 174 -4.32 9.33 0.33
N MET A 175 -5.10 9.81 -0.63
CA MET A 175 -4.58 10.21 -1.94
C MET A 175 -3.59 11.39 -1.84
N ILE A 176 -3.92 12.41 -1.04
CA ILE A 176 -3.06 13.58 -0.84
C ILE A 176 -1.74 13.16 -0.17
N VAL A 177 -1.82 12.37 0.90
CA VAL A 177 -0.64 11.93 1.66
C VAL A 177 0.21 10.98 0.82
N ALA A 178 -0.39 10.07 0.04
CA ALA A 178 0.33 9.22 -0.90
C ALA A 178 1.02 10.03 -2.00
N CYS A 179 0.39 11.10 -2.50
CA CYS A 179 1.03 12.04 -3.41
C CYS A 179 2.29 12.66 -2.78
N LEU A 180 2.18 13.17 -1.55
CA LEU A 180 3.31 13.73 -0.82
C LEU A 180 4.42 12.69 -0.59
N GLY A 181 4.07 11.47 -0.16
CA GLY A 181 5.02 10.36 -0.02
C GLY A 181 5.73 10.02 -1.34
N GLY A 182 5.00 10.00 -2.44
CA GLY A 182 5.55 9.78 -3.78
C GLY A 182 6.48 10.92 -4.23
N LEU A 183 6.15 12.18 -3.90
CA LEU A 183 7.02 13.34 -4.16
C LEU A 183 8.32 13.27 -3.35
N ILE A 184 8.25 12.88 -2.08
CA ILE A 184 9.42 12.61 -1.23
C ILE A 184 10.27 11.51 -1.88
N GLY A 185 9.65 10.42 -2.30
CA GLY A 185 10.34 9.32 -2.99
C GLY A 185 11.04 9.78 -4.27
N ARG A 186 10.37 10.56 -5.10
CA ARG A 186 10.97 11.19 -6.29
C ARG A 186 12.17 12.08 -5.94
N PHE A 187 12.05 12.91 -4.93
CA PHE A 187 13.14 13.78 -4.49
C PHE A 187 14.36 12.99 -4.04
N LEU A 188 14.16 11.95 -3.23
CA LEU A 188 15.23 11.07 -2.75
C LEU A 188 15.90 10.32 -3.90
N LEU A 189 15.10 9.80 -4.86
CA LEU A 189 15.63 9.15 -6.06
C LEU A 189 16.54 10.10 -6.85
N ARG A 190 16.10 11.32 -7.14
CA ARG A 190 16.91 12.31 -7.88
C ARG A 190 18.19 12.67 -7.15
N LYS A 191 18.14 12.84 -5.81
CA LYS A 191 19.30 13.24 -5.02
C LYS A 191 20.39 12.16 -4.94
N HIS A 192 19.99 10.90 -4.80
CA HIS A 192 20.92 9.80 -4.53
C HIS A 192 21.30 9.02 -5.79
N PHE A 193 20.39 8.87 -6.76
CA PHE A 193 20.62 8.06 -7.95
C PHE A 193 21.18 8.85 -9.14
N ALA A 194 20.92 10.15 -9.23
CA ALA A 194 21.61 11.01 -10.21
C ALA A 194 23.12 11.09 -9.94
N LYS A 195 23.54 11.01 -8.67
CA LYS A 195 24.97 10.96 -8.29
C LYS A 195 25.63 9.59 -8.56
N ALA A 196 24.84 8.53 -8.68
CA ALA A 196 25.35 7.17 -8.92
C ALA A 196 25.35 6.77 -10.41
N GLY A 197 24.99 7.67 -11.33
CA GLY A 197 24.95 7.39 -12.77
C GLY A 197 23.91 6.36 -13.20
N VAL A 198 22.86 6.15 -12.39
CA VAL A 198 21.82 5.10 -12.59
C VAL A 198 20.47 5.73 -12.96
N ALA A 199 20.41 7.03 -13.22
CA ALA A 199 19.21 7.75 -13.68
C ALA A 199 19.39 8.23 -15.11
#